data_854030901eb301918454d455c8772fb7
#
_entry.id   854030901eb301918454d455c8772fb7
#
_cell.length_a   1.000
_cell.length_b   1.000
_cell.length_c   1.000
_cell.angle_alpha   90.00
_cell.angle_beta   90.00
_cell.angle_gamma   90.00
#
_symmetry.space_group_name_H-M   'P 1'
#
loop_
_entity.id
_entity.type
_entity.pdbx_description
1 polymer ?
#
loop_
_entity_poly.entity_id
_entity_poly.type
_entity_poly.pdbx_seq_one_letter_code
_entity_poly.pdbx_strand_id
1 'polypeptide(L)'
;LTSVDKATPVKNYTLPASASWEVDLFGKLLNAHRGQKASYLQSKAYQQAVRSQLIGGIANAYYSLLMLDRQVSVTEENVALMKETVRTMEAMKEAGMTTESAVAQSKGAYHQTEASLADLKRQVRETENSISVLLAKAPQNIERGTLEEQVMPTELAVGVPLQLLENRPDVKAAELALASAYYTTNQARSAFYPGVNITGTLGWTNGSNGTVISNPAVMLWNAIG
;
A
#
# COMPACT_ATOMS: atom_id res chain seq x y z
N LEU A 1 81.88 -0.70 6.32
CA LEU A 1 80.80 0.31 6.40
C LEU A 1 79.98 0.23 5.07
N THR A 2 78.92 -0.57 5.10
CA THR A 2 77.96 -0.72 3.94
C THR A 2 77.12 0.51 3.93
N SER A 3 77.23 1.29 2.84
CA SER A 3 76.31 2.37 2.53
C SER A 3 74.91 1.78 2.25
N VAL A 4 73.97 2.03 3.16
CA VAL A 4 72.56 1.76 2.91
C VAL A 4 72.08 2.77 1.88
N ASP A 5 71.84 2.27 0.66
CA ASP A 5 71.25 3.03 -0.44
C ASP A 5 69.87 3.45 0.02
N LYS A 6 69.69 4.73 0.25
CA LYS A 6 68.45 5.33 0.68
C LYS A 6 67.51 5.34 -0.53
N ALA A 7 66.67 4.28 -0.66
CA ALA A 7 65.69 4.19 -1.71
C ALA A 7 64.74 5.43 -1.65
N THR A 8 64.90 6.31 -2.62
CA THR A 8 63.98 7.46 -2.77
C THR A 8 62.58 6.95 -3.10
N PRO A 9 61.54 7.34 -2.36
CA PRO A 9 60.17 6.88 -2.63
C PRO A 9 59.71 7.38 -4.01
N VAL A 10 59.47 6.45 -4.90
CA VAL A 10 58.94 6.74 -6.24
C VAL A 10 57.41 6.96 -6.13
N LYS A 11 56.97 8.16 -6.40
CA LYS A 11 55.51 8.50 -6.43
C LYS A 11 54.96 8.22 -7.83
N ASN A 12 54.06 7.24 -7.93
CA ASN A 12 53.34 6.92 -9.15
C ASN A 12 51.96 7.57 -9.11
N TYR A 13 51.66 8.35 -10.09
CA TYR A 13 50.35 8.94 -10.32
C TYR A 13 49.76 8.32 -11.58
N THR A 14 48.51 7.77 -11.44
CA THR A 14 47.77 7.20 -12.57
C THR A 14 46.36 7.81 -12.59
N LEU A 15 45.92 8.24 -13.74
CA LEU A 15 44.57 8.75 -13.99
C LEU A 15 43.95 7.93 -15.12
N PRO A 16 43.27 6.78 -14.79
CA PRO A 16 42.60 5.95 -15.75
C PRO A 16 41.18 6.44 -15.99
N ALA A 17 40.74 6.42 -17.26
CA ALA A 17 39.33 6.47 -17.65
C ALA A 17 39.02 5.14 -18.34
N SER A 18 38.04 4.40 -17.84
CA SER A 18 37.61 3.12 -18.42
C SER A 18 36.15 3.19 -18.88
N ALA A 19 35.88 2.63 -20.05
CA ALA A 19 34.54 2.43 -20.56
C ALA A 19 34.34 0.93 -20.83
N SER A 20 33.18 0.38 -20.45
CA SER A 20 32.82 -0.98 -20.79
C SER A 20 31.42 -1.01 -21.41
N TRP A 21 31.24 -1.83 -22.42
CA TRP A 21 29.96 -2.03 -23.07
C TRP A 21 29.69 -3.52 -23.24
N GLU A 22 28.58 -4.01 -22.66
CA GLU A 22 28.07 -5.36 -22.85
C GLU A 22 27.23 -5.40 -24.14
N VAL A 23 27.64 -6.21 -25.11
CA VAL A 23 26.93 -6.40 -26.38
C VAL A 23 25.84 -7.44 -26.16
N ASP A 24 24.57 -7.04 -26.25
CA ASP A 24 23.42 -7.93 -26.00
C ASP A 24 23.07 -8.76 -27.23
N LEU A 25 23.88 -9.78 -27.54
CA LEU A 25 23.66 -10.68 -28.69
C LEU A 25 22.49 -11.66 -28.47
N PHE A 26 22.22 -12.06 -27.22
CA PHE A 26 21.24 -13.08 -26.89
C PHE A 26 20.02 -12.50 -26.16
N GLY A 27 19.88 -11.19 -26.12
CA GLY A 27 18.72 -10.53 -25.58
C GLY A 27 18.61 -10.55 -24.04
N LYS A 28 19.70 -10.75 -23.31
CA LYS A 28 19.73 -10.73 -21.83
C LYS A 28 19.28 -9.38 -21.27
N LEU A 29 19.90 -8.28 -21.76
CA LEU A 29 19.57 -6.93 -21.33
C LEU A 29 18.19 -6.48 -21.85
N LEU A 30 17.86 -6.86 -23.08
CA LEU A 30 16.55 -6.58 -23.68
C LEU A 30 15.42 -7.23 -22.87
N ASN A 31 15.55 -8.52 -22.49
CA ASN A 31 14.57 -9.21 -21.69
C ASN A 31 14.52 -8.64 -20.26
N ALA A 32 15.67 -8.30 -19.67
CA ALA A 32 15.72 -7.61 -18.38
C ALA A 32 14.92 -6.28 -18.42
N HIS A 33 15.15 -5.46 -19.43
CA HIS A 33 14.43 -4.20 -19.63
C HIS A 33 12.91 -4.43 -19.82
N ARG A 34 12.52 -5.40 -20.64
CA ARG A 34 11.10 -5.74 -20.85
C ARG A 34 10.42 -6.27 -19.58
N GLY A 35 11.13 -7.10 -18.80
CA GLY A 35 10.68 -7.59 -17.51
C GLY A 35 10.43 -6.45 -16.51
N GLN A 36 11.39 -5.50 -16.41
CA GLN A 36 11.24 -4.33 -15.55
C GLN A 36 10.10 -3.40 -16.01
N LYS A 37 9.91 -3.24 -17.33
CA LYS A 37 8.79 -2.48 -17.87
C LYS A 37 7.44 -3.14 -17.53
N ALA A 38 7.34 -4.48 -17.59
CA ALA A 38 6.15 -5.21 -17.18
C ALA A 38 5.87 -5.02 -15.67
N SER A 39 6.89 -5.10 -14.81
CA SER A 39 6.78 -4.84 -13.38
C SER A 39 6.36 -3.39 -13.06
N TYR A 40 6.84 -2.43 -13.82
CA TYR A 40 6.39 -1.03 -13.67
C TYR A 40 4.92 -0.85 -14.03
N LEU A 41 4.47 -1.46 -15.14
CA LEU A 41 3.06 -1.42 -15.53
C LEU A 41 2.16 -2.17 -14.53
N GLN A 42 2.66 -3.28 -13.97
CA GLN A 42 2.00 -4.01 -12.87
C GLN A 42 1.79 -3.12 -11.65
N SER A 43 2.80 -2.34 -11.26
CA SER A 43 2.68 -1.39 -10.14
C SER A 43 1.60 -0.33 -10.40
N LYS A 44 1.46 0.14 -11.65
CA LYS A 44 0.36 1.04 -12.03
C LYS A 44 -1.01 0.39 -11.94
N ALA A 45 -1.15 -0.85 -12.39
CA ALA A 45 -2.39 -1.60 -12.26
C ALA A 45 -2.73 -1.84 -10.78
N TYR A 46 -1.74 -2.18 -9.96
CA TYR A 46 -1.90 -2.32 -8.52
C TYR A 46 -2.36 -1.02 -7.84
N GLN A 47 -1.79 0.12 -8.21
CA GLN A 47 -2.25 1.44 -7.73
C GLN A 47 -3.74 1.65 -8.01
N GLN A 48 -4.21 1.24 -9.17
CA GLN A 48 -5.62 1.34 -9.56
C GLN A 48 -6.51 0.38 -8.74
N ALA A 49 -6.03 -0.84 -8.46
CA ALA A 49 -6.70 -1.81 -7.58
C ALA A 49 -6.85 -1.25 -6.16
N VAL A 50 -5.78 -0.68 -5.59
CA VAL A 50 -5.80 -0.05 -4.25
C VAL A 50 -6.79 1.11 -4.20
N ARG A 51 -6.86 1.94 -5.25
CA ARG A 51 -7.86 3.02 -5.34
C ARG A 51 -9.29 2.49 -5.29
N SER A 52 -9.60 1.45 -6.05
CA SER A 52 -10.93 0.84 -6.07
C SER A 52 -11.27 0.22 -4.71
N GLN A 53 -10.31 -0.43 -4.08
CA GLN A 53 -10.48 -1.01 -2.74
C GLN A 53 -10.70 0.08 -1.67
N LEU A 54 -9.98 1.20 -1.78
CA LEU A 54 -10.14 2.34 -0.87
C LEU A 54 -11.55 2.95 -1.00
N ILE A 55 -12.02 3.17 -2.23
CA ILE A 55 -13.38 3.68 -2.48
C ILE A 55 -14.43 2.74 -1.88
N GLY A 56 -14.30 1.42 -2.11
CA GLY A 56 -15.19 0.43 -1.53
C GLY A 56 -15.14 0.42 0.01
N GLY A 57 -13.94 0.53 0.60
CA GLY A 57 -13.75 0.62 2.05
C GLY A 57 -14.42 1.85 2.66
N ILE A 58 -14.25 3.02 2.03
CA ILE A 58 -14.90 4.27 2.48
C ILE A 58 -16.42 4.16 2.36
N ALA A 59 -16.94 3.61 1.26
CA ALA A 59 -18.38 3.42 1.07
C ALA A 59 -18.96 2.50 2.16
N ASN A 60 -18.31 1.35 2.43
CA ASN A 60 -18.74 0.44 3.49
C ASN A 60 -18.72 1.10 4.86
N ALA A 61 -17.66 1.84 5.19
CA ALA A 61 -17.57 2.56 6.46
C ALA A 61 -18.66 3.67 6.57
N TYR A 62 -18.97 4.36 5.48
CA TYR A 62 -20.03 5.37 5.42
C TYR A 62 -21.41 4.77 5.69
N TYR A 63 -21.76 3.66 5.04
CA TYR A 63 -23.05 2.99 5.28
C TYR A 63 -23.11 2.37 6.68
N SER A 64 -22.00 1.86 7.20
CA SER A 64 -21.92 1.42 8.60
C SER A 64 -22.18 2.56 9.57
N LEU A 65 -21.69 3.75 9.26
CA LEU A 65 -21.91 4.95 10.06
C LEU A 65 -23.41 5.36 10.07
N LEU A 66 -24.07 5.36 8.91
CA LEU A 66 -25.51 5.62 8.81
C LEU A 66 -26.33 4.60 9.60
N MET A 67 -25.95 3.32 9.54
CA MET A 67 -26.59 2.26 10.34
C MET A 67 -26.43 2.51 11.84
N LEU A 68 -25.23 2.87 12.29
CA LEU A 68 -24.96 3.18 13.70
C LEU A 68 -25.75 4.40 14.18
N ASP A 69 -25.86 5.46 13.37
CA ASP A 69 -26.69 6.62 13.71
C ASP A 69 -28.17 6.24 13.91
N ARG A 70 -28.69 5.37 13.02
CA ARG A 70 -30.05 4.88 13.18
C ARG A 70 -30.21 4.04 14.45
N GLN A 71 -29.23 3.19 14.76
CA GLN A 71 -29.24 2.42 16.01
C GLN A 71 -29.17 3.33 17.25
N VAL A 72 -28.35 4.39 17.22
CA VAL A 72 -28.30 5.40 18.29
C VAL A 72 -29.69 6.04 18.48
N SER A 73 -30.33 6.52 17.39
CA SER A 73 -31.65 7.13 17.46
C SER A 73 -32.70 6.21 18.10
N VAL A 74 -32.78 4.96 17.61
CA VAL A 74 -33.73 3.97 18.16
C VAL A 74 -33.43 3.63 19.64
N THR A 75 -32.14 3.56 19.98
CA THR A 75 -31.74 3.27 21.36
C THR A 75 -32.02 4.45 22.29
N GLU A 76 -31.87 5.70 21.82
CA GLU A 76 -32.27 6.90 22.58
C GLU A 76 -33.76 6.91 22.85
N GLU A 77 -34.60 6.57 21.90
CA GLU A 77 -36.05 6.40 22.09
C GLU A 77 -36.36 5.29 23.15
N ASN A 78 -35.64 4.16 23.03
CA ASN A 78 -35.78 3.06 24.00
C ASN A 78 -35.38 3.47 25.42
N VAL A 79 -34.28 4.22 25.58
CA VAL A 79 -33.86 4.76 26.90
C VAL A 79 -34.94 5.66 27.46
N ALA A 80 -35.57 6.51 26.66
CA ALA A 80 -36.67 7.37 27.10
C ALA A 80 -37.91 6.55 27.57
N LEU A 81 -38.28 5.51 26.81
CA LEU A 81 -39.37 4.59 27.19
C LEU A 81 -39.07 3.80 28.44
N MET A 82 -37.85 3.29 28.60
CA MET A 82 -37.43 2.56 29.80
C MET A 82 -37.45 3.47 31.05
N LYS A 83 -37.03 4.72 30.89
CA LYS A 83 -37.12 5.71 31.98
C LYS A 83 -38.56 5.93 32.46
N GLU A 84 -39.50 6.06 31.52
CA GLU A 84 -40.91 6.20 31.86
C GLU A 84 -41.48 4.90 32.49
N THR A 85 -41.05 3.75 32.03
CA THR A 85 -41.40 2.43 32.61
C THR A 85 -40.92 2.35 34.06
N VAL A 86 -39.68 2.76 34.35
CA VAL A 86 -39.17 2.81 35.74
C VAL A 86 -40.05 3.70 36.61
N ARG A 87 -40.40 4.90 36.14
CA ARG A 87 -41.25 5.85 36.83
C ARG A 87 -42.64 5.25 37.13
N THR A 88 -43.23 4.57 36.14
CA THR A 88 -44.53 3.88 36.31
C THR A 88 -44.43 2.76 37.37
N MET A 89 -43.36 1.96 37.33
CA MET A 89 -43.14 0.89 38.30
C MET A 89 -42.94 1.43 39.73
N GLU A 90 -42.26 2.57 39.87
CA GLU A 90 -42.12 3.24 41.19
C GLU A 90 -43.48 3.71 41.74
N ALA A 91 -44.31 4.33 40.89
CA ALA A 91 -45.66 4.74 41.29
C ALA A 91 -46.56 3.53 41.65
N MET A 92 -46.48 2.43 40.89
CA MET A 92 -47.18 1.18 41.19
C MET A 92 -46.73 0.56 42.52
N LYS A 93 -45.43 0.66 42.84
CA LYS A 93 -44.92 0.23 44.15
C LYS A 93 -45.47 1.07 45.28
N GLU A 94 -45.52 2.40 45.15
CA GLU A 94 -46.10 3.30 46.14
C GLU A 94 -47.61 2.99 46.37
N ALA A 95 -48.31 2.59 45.31
CA ALA A 95 -49.70 2.14 45.37
C ALA A 95 -49.85 0.70 45.92
N GLY A 96 -48.77 0.01 46.27
CA GLY A 96 -48.80 -1.39 46.74
C GLY A 96 -49.09 -2.43 45.65
N MET A 97 -49.05 -2.08 44.39
CA MET A 97 -49.42 -2.93 43.24
C MET A 97 -48.25 -3.75 42.71
N THR A 98 -47.01 -3.44 43.10
CA THR A 98 -45.82 -4.16 42.66
C THR A 98 -44.76 -4.26 43.75
N THR A 99 -43.76 -5.14 43.55
CA THR A 99 -42.69 -5.39 44.54
C THR A 99 -41.46 -4.51 44.29
N GLU A 100 -40.63 -4.29 45.32
CA GLU A 100 -39.32 -3.65 45.20
C GLU A 100 -38.41 -4.36 44.17
N SER A 101 -38.49 -5.70 44.14
CA SER A 101 -37.73 -6.52 43.19
C SER A 101 -38.06 -6.19 41.74
N ALA A 102 -39.34 -5.95 41.41
CA ALA A 102 -39.78 -5.57 40.08
C ALA A 102 -39.25 -4.18 39.66
N VAL A 103 -39.26 -3.22 40.61
CA VAL A 103 -38.67 -1.89 40.39
C VAL A 103 -37.16 -1.98 40.16
N ALA A 104 -36.45 -2.76 40.98
CA ALA A 104 -35.01 -2.98 40.85
C ALA A 104 -34.65 -3.62 39.47
N GLN A 105 -35.44 -4.59 39.02
CA GLN A 105 -35.29 -5.22 37.73
C GLN A 105 -35.50 -4.21 36.57
N SER A 106 -36.52 -3.37 36.65
CA SER A 106 -36.78 -2.32 35.65
C SER A 106 -35.65 -1.28 35.61
N LYS A 107 -35.12 -0.88 36.78
CA LYS A 107 -33.93 -0.01 36.85
C LYS A 107 -32.70 -0.66 36.24
N GLY A 108 -32.47 -1.95 36.48
CA GLY A 108 -31.39 -2.72 35.87
C GLY A 108 -31.49 -2.72 34.35
N ALA A 109 -32.69 -2.96 33.79
CA ALA A 109 -32.90 -2.92 32.32
C ALA A 109 -32.68 -1.52 31.74
N TYR A 110 -33.15 -0.47 32.44
CA TYR A 110 -32.88 0.91 32.03
C TYR A 110 -31.38 1.21 31.95
N HIS A 111 -30.61 0.93 33.00
CA HIS A 111 -29.16 1.20 32.99
C HIS A 111 -28.39 0.33 31.98
N GLN A 112 -28.85 -0.89 31.72
CA GLN A 112 -28.28 -1.72 30.67
C GLN A 112 -28.46 -1.09 29.27
N THR A 113 -29.66 -0.54 29.01
CA THR A 113 -29.95 0.14 27.75
C THR A 113 -29.13 1.44 27.61
N GLU A 114 -29.01 2.19 28.73
CA GLU A 114 -28.18 3.41 28.79
C GLU A 114 -26.68 3.12 28.50
N ALA A 115 -26.15 2.02 29.07
CA ALA A 115 -24.80 1.57 28.79
C ALA A 115 -24.62 1.18 27.32
N SER A 116 -25.60 0.49 26.72
CA SER A 116 -25.59 0.15 25.29
C SER A 116 -25.59 1.39 24.41
N LEU A 117 -26.33 2.45 24.77
CA LEU A 117 -26.30 3.73 24.06
C LEU A 117 -24.93 4.39 24.11
N ALA A 118 -24.25 4.36 25.24
CA ALA A 118 -22.91 4.91 25.38
C ALA A 118 -21.91 4.16 24.48
N ASP A 119 -22.04 2.84 24.39
CA ASP A 119 -21.24 2.00 23.51
C ASP A 119 -21.48 2.30 22.02
N LEU A 120 -22.73 2.47 21.60
CA LEU A 120 -23.06 2.85 20.22
C LEU A 120 -22.47 4.22 19.87
N LYS A 121 -22.58 5.20 20.75
CA LYS A 121 -21.96 6.53 20.55
C LYS A 121 -20.42 6.46 20.43
N ARG A 122 -19.78 5.55 21.16
CA ARG A 122 -18.34 5.28 21.02
C ARG A 122 -18.03 4.68 19.64
N GLN A 123 -18.81 3.69 19.18
CA GLN A 123 -18.63 3.06 17.86
C GLN A 123 -18.82 4.05 16.71
N VAL A 124 -19.76 4.99 16.82
CA VAL A 124 -19.92 6.10 15.85
C VAL A 124 -18.60 6.87 15.73
N ARG A 125 -18.01 7.32 16.85
CA ARG A 125 -16.74 8.06 16.84
C ARG A 125 -15.57 7.25 16.30
N GLU A 126 -15.49 5.97 16.62
CA GLU A 126 -14.46 5.07 16.09
C GLU A 126 -14.58 4.91 14.57
N THR A 127 -15.81 4.82 14.06
CA THR A 127 -16.06 4.73 12.62
C THR A 127 -15.73 6.05 11.92
N GLU A 128 -16.08 7.20 12.48
CA GLU A 128 -15.68 8.52 11.98
C GLU A 128 -14.16 8.69 11.93
N ASN A 129 -13.47 8.25 12.97
CA ASN A 129 -12.01 8.28 13.02
C ASN A 129 -11.40 7.35 11.94
N SER A 130 -11.99 6.17 11.75
CA SER A 130 -11.55 5.23 10.73
C SER A 130 -11.71 5.82 9.31
N ILE A 131 -12.82 6.49 9.03
CA ILE A 131 -13.03 7.20 7.76
C ILE A 131 -12.01 8.35 7.62
N SER A 132 -11.77 9.10 8.69
CA SER A 132 -10.79 10.21 8.67
C SER A 132 -9.37 9.71 8.35
N VAL A 133 -8.98 8.55 8.90
CA VAL A 133 -7.69 7.89 8.57
C VAL A 133 -7.63 7.48 7.10
N LEU A 134 -8.72 6.87 6.56
CA LEU A 134 -8.79 6.50 5.14
C LEU A 134 -8.70 7.71 4.21
N LEU A 135 -9.18 8.87 4.66
CA LEU A 135 -9.09 10.14 3.95
C LEU A 135 -7.75 10.88 4.17
N ALA A 136 -6.86 10.33 5.00
CA ALA A 136 -5.61 10.96 5.45
C ALA A 136 -5.83 12.36 6.06
N LYS A 137 -6.93 12.54 6.80
CA LYS A 137 -7.29 13.76 7.51
C LYS A 137 -7.22 13.57 9.02
N ALA A 138 -7.07 14.68 9.75
CA ALA A 138 -7.22 14.66 11.21
C ALA A 138 -8.64 14.18 11.58
N PRO A 139 -8.83 13.57 12.77
CA PRO A 139 -10.14 13.19 13.26
C PRO A 139 -11.14 14.34 13.17
N GLN A 140 -12.22 14.13 12.46
CA GLN A 140 -13.25 15.13 12.21
C GLN A 140 -14.63 14.49 12.18
N ASN A 141 -15.66 15.29 12.42
CA ASN A 141 -17.04 14.87 12.23
C ASN A 141 -17.30 14.73 10.71
N ILE A 142 -17.96 13.65 10.30
CA ILE A 142 -18.28 13.37 8.89
C ILE A 142 -19.71 13.86 8.64
N GLU A 143 -19.86 14.83 7.73
CA GLU A 143 -21.16 15.26 7.26
C GLU A 143 -21.86 14.11 6.52
N ARG A 144 -23.11 13.82 6.88
CA ARG A 144 -23.85 12.69 6.34
C ARG A 144 -25.37 12.94 6.35
N GLY A 145 -26.05 12.28 5.44
CA GLY A 145 -27.52 12.21 5.38
C GLY A 145 -28.08 11.14 6.33
N THR A 146 -29.34 10.83 6.17
CA THR A 146 -30.03 9.77 6.93
C THR A 146 -30.06 8.46 6.11
N LEU A 147 -30.21 7.32 6.82
CA LEU A 147 -30.30 6.01 6.16
C LEU A 147 -31.56 5.91 5.27
N GLU A 148 -32.65 6.54 5.69
CA GLU A 148 -33.93 6.54 4.99
C GLU A 148 -33.90 7.29 3.64
N GLU A 149 -32.99 8.26 3.49
CA GLU A 149 -32.81 9.03 2.24
C GLU A 149 -32.02 8.24 1.19
N GLN A 150 -31.42 7.10 1.55
CA GLN A 150 -30.58 6.33 0.65
C GLN A 150 -31.43 5.51 -0.32
N VAL A 151 -31.31 5.79 -1.62
CA VAL A 151 -31.98 5.03 -2.66
C VAL A 151 -31.06 3.91 -3.15
N MET A 152 -31.46 2.67 -2.91
CA MET A 152 -30.74 1.52 -3.48
C MET A 152 -31.13 1.34 -4.96
N PRO A 153 -30.16 1.09 -5.86
CA PRO A 153 -30.46 0.74 -7.24
C PRO A 153 -31.27 -0.55 -7.29
N THR A 154 -32.48 -0.49 -7.88
CA THR A 154 -33.41 -1.62 -7.99
C THR A 154 -32.99 -2.62 -9.07
N GLU A 155 -32.19 -2.21 -10.06
CA GLU A 155 -31.70 -3.07 -11.13
C GLU A 155 -30.19 -3.22 -11.05
N LEU A 156 -29.73 -4.37 -10.58
CA LEU A 156 -28.35 -4.80 -10.77
C LEU A 156 -28.30 -5.52 -12.14
N ALA A 157 -27.60 -4.92 -13.12
CA ALA A 157 -27.32 -5.57 -14.38
C ALA A 157 -26.57 -6.89 -14.12
N VAL A 158 -27.28 -8.00 -14.31
CA VAL A 158 -26.73 -9.35 -14.15
C VAL A 158 -25.94 -9.70 -15.41
N GLY A 159 -24.66 -9.93 -15.26
CA GLY A 159 -23.76 -10.32 -16.35
C GLY A 159 -22.75 -9.23 -16.69
N VAL A 160 -21.51 -9.43 -16.25
CA VAL A 160 -20.39 -8.58 -16.66
C VAL A 160 -19.87 -9.13 -17.99
N PRO A 161 -19.95 -8.38 -19.11
CA PRO A 161 -19.35 -8.81 -20.37
C PRO A 161 -17.87 -9.12 -20.18
N LEU A 162 -17.38 -10.19 -20.82
CA LEU A 162 -15.97 -10.63 -20.70
C LEU A 162 -14.98 -9.49 -21.00
N GLN A 163 -15.36 -8.57 -21.89
CA GLN A 163 -14.59 -7.38 -22.23
C GLN A 163 -14.35 -6.43 -21.06
N LEU A 164 -15.21 -6.43 -20.04
CA LEU A 164 -14.99 -5.63 -18.83
C LEU A 164 -13.94 -6.24 -17.89
N LEU A 165 -13.62 -7.54 -18.03
CA LEU A 165 -12.55 -8.17 -17.28
C LEU A 165 -11.18 -7.58 -17.65
N GLU A 166 -10.99 -7.15 -18.89
CA GLU A 166 -9.76 -6.48 -19.33
C GLU A 166 -9.50 -5.16 -18.60
N ASN A 167 -10.58 -4.51 -18.13
CA ASN A 167 -10.50 -3.25 -17.38
C ASN A 167 -10.30 -3.46 -15.88
N ARG A 168 -10.37 -4.70 -15.38
CA ARG A 168 -10.15 -4.98 -13.97
C ARG A 168 -8.66 -4.87 -13.64
N PRO A 169 -8.28 -4.02 -12.69
CA PRO A 169 -6.88 -3.76 -12.38
C PRO A 169 -6.17 -4.96 -11.73
N ASP A 170 -6.89 -5.83 -11.02
CA ASP A 170 -6.36 -7.06 -10.44
C ASP A 170 -6.01 -8.11 -11.52
N VAL A 171 -6.87 -8.28 -12.54
CA VAL A 171 -6.61 -9.15 -13.68
C VAL A 171 -5.40 -8.63 -14.48
N LYS A 172 -5.37 -7.34 -14.76
CA LYS A 172 -4.26 -6.70 -15.47
C LYS A 172 -2.94 -6.79 -14.72
N ALA A 173 -2.97 -6.67 -13.38
CA ALA A 173 -1.78 -6.85 -12.55
C ALA A 173 -1.26 -8.31 -12.62
N ALA A 174 -2.16 -9.31 -12.61
CA ALA A 174 -1.80 -10.73 -12.73
C ALA A 174 -1.21 -11.06 -14.12
N GLU A 175 -1.78 -10.50 -15.19
CA GLU A 175 -1.27 -10.66 -16.56
C GLU A 175 0.14 -10.05 -16.71
N LEU A 176 0.36 -8.86 -16.16
CA LEU A 176 1.67 -8.21 -16.19
C LEU A 176 2.71 -8.93 -15.30
N ALA A 177 2.27 -9.57 -14.21
CA ALA A 177 3.13 -10.45 -13.41
C ALA A 177 3.58 -11.66 -14.23
N LEU A 178 2.67 -12.29 -14.97
CA LEU A 178 2.99 -13.38 -15.88
C LEU A 178 3.98 -12.94 -16.98
N ALA A 179 3.76 -11.77 -17.59
CA ALA A 179 4.67 -11.20 -18.57
C ALA A 179 6.06 -10.95 -17.98
N SER A 180 6.16 -10.42 -16.77
CA SER A 180 7.44 -10.23 -16.07
C SER A 180 8.16 -11.55 -15.82
N ALA A 181 7.46 -12.58 -15.36
CA ALA A 181 8.00 -13.93 -15.16
C ALA A 181 8.50 -14.56 -16.48
N TYR A 182 7.77 -14.37 -17.57
CA TYR A 182 8.18 -14.81 -18.90
C TYR A 182 9.51 -14.17 -19.33
N TYR A 183 9.65 -12.85 -19.18
CA TYR A 183 10.90 -12.17 -19.52
C TYR A 183 12.05 -12.56 -18.60
N THR A 184 11.80 -12.81 -17.33
CA THR A 184 12.81 -13.32 -16.38
C THR A 184 13.29 -14.71 -16.79
N THR A 185 12.39 -15.58 -17.25
CA THR A 185 12.75 -16.91 -17.78
C THR A 185 13.63 -16.79 -19.03
N ASN A 186 13.29 -15.88 -19.95
CA ASN A 186 14.11 -15.65 -21.15
C ASN A 186 15.47 -15.03 -20.83
N GLN A 187 15.55 -14.14 -19.85
CA GLN A 187 16.80 -13.61 -19.32
C GLN A 187 17.68 -14.74 -18.74
N ALA A 188 17.09 -15.65 -17.96
CA ALA A 188 17.81 -16.79 -17.42
C ALA A 188 18.31 -17.74 -18.53
N ARG A 189 17.49 -17.96 -19.57
CA ARG A 189 17.94 -18.74 -20.75
C ARG A 189 19.11 -18.07 -21.48
N SER A 190 19.10 -16.75 -21.59
CA SER A 190 20.20 -16.01 -22.21
C SER A 190 21.50 -16.12 -21.43
N ALA A 191 21.47 -16.40 -20.14
CA ALA A 191 22.66 -16.60 -19.31
C ALA A 191 23.43 -17.89 -19.61
N PHE A 192 22.83 -18.85 -20.34
CA PHE A 192 23.54 -20.06 -20.82
C PHE A 192 24.41 -19.79 -22.05
N TYR A 193 24.28 -18.64 -22.67
CA TYR A 193 25.09 -18.26 -23.83
C TYR A 193 26.24 -17.35 -23.40
N PRO A 194 27.40 -17.37 -24.15
CA PRO A 194 28.54 -16.56 -23.80
C PRO A 194 28.21 -15.05 -23.91
N GLY A 195 28.61 -14.28 -22.90
CA GLY A 195 28.52 -12.81 -22.92
C GLY A 195 29.71 -12.20 -23.65
N VAL A 196 29.47 -11.14 -24.40
CA VAL A 196 30.52 -10.37 -25.08
C VAL A 196 30.61 -8.98 -24.47
N ASN A 197 31.76 -8.70 -23.84
CA ASN A 197 32.03 -7.39 -23.25
C ASN A 197 33.17 -6.72 -23.99
N ILE A 198 32.97 -5.49 -24.43
CA ILE A 198 34.00 -4.64 -25.00
C ILE A 198 34.43 -3.64 -23.94
N THR A 199 35.70 -3.71 -23.54
CA THR A 199 36.25 -2.78 -22.53
C THR A 199 37.39 -1.97 -23.15
N GLY A 200 37.39 -0.67 -22.91
CA GLY A 200 38.46 0.24 -23.30
C GLY A 200 38.95 1.02 -22.08
N THR A 201 40.26 1.11 -21.90
CA THR A 201 40.88 1.93 -20.87
C THR A 201 41.83 2.94 -21.49
N LEU A 202 41.66 4.21 -21.15
CA LEU A 202 42.50 5.31 -21.50
C LEU A 202 43.05 5.97 -20.24
N GLY A 203 44.37 6.19 -20.17
CA GLY A 203 44.89 6.79 -18.94
C GLY A 203 46.30 7.36 -19.10
N TRP A 204 46.66 8.21 -18.16
CA TRP A 204 48.04 8.70 -18.01
C TRP A 204 48.68 8.08 -16.76
N THR A 205 49.94 7.71 -16.92
CA THR A 205 50.77 7.34 -15.77
C THR A 205 52.10 8.07 -15.90
N ASN A 206 52.62 8.58 -14.78
CA ASN A 206 54.00 9.10 -14.78
C ASN A 206 54.99 7.92 -14.65
N GLY A 207 56.08 7.99 -15.41
CA GLY A 207 57.12 6.98 -15.32
C GLY A 207 57.87 7.03 -14.01
N SER A 208 58.66 5.96 -13.72
CA SER A 208 59.42 5.76 -12.49
C SER A 208 60.41 6.87 -12.13
N ASN A 209 60.73 7.77 -13.06
CA ASN A 209 61.67 8.88 -12.85
C ASN A 209 60.99 10.26 -12.71
N GLY A 210 59.68 10.31 -12.49
CA GLY A 210 58.98 11.59 -12.29
C GLY A 210 58.82 12.44 -13.56
N THR A 211 59.20 11.96 -14.73
CA THR A 211 58.99 12.63 -16.01
C THR A 211 57.56 12.38 -16.49
N VAL A 212 56.87 13.45 -16.80
CA VAL A 212 55.55 13.38 -17.43
C VAL A 212 55.74 12.73 -18.82
N ILE A 213 55.20 11.54 -19.02
CA ILE A 213 55.24 10.89 -20.32
C ILE A 213 54.28 11.65 -21.21
N SER A 214 54.84 12.27 -22.24
CA SER A 214 54.08 13.02 -23.25
C SER A 214 53.41 12.13 -24.30
N ASN A 215 53.39 10.80 -24.10
CA ASN A 215 52.77 9.88 -25.04
C ASN A 215 51.49 9.26 -24.51
N PRO A 216 50.42 9.28 -25.31
CA PRO A 216 49.10 8.83 -24.89
C PRO A 216 48.97 7.33 -24.88
N ALA A 217 48.20 6.88 -23.94
CA ALA A 217 47.28 5.77 -23.99
C ALA A 217 47.61 4.55 -24.84
N VAL A 218 47.92 3.48 -24.19
CA VAL A 218 47.76 2.14 -24.78
C VAL A 218 46.27 1.78 -24.71
N MET A 219 45.60 1.78 -25.84
CA MET A 219 44.25 1.22 -25.97
C MET A 219 44.36 -0.30 -25.91
N LEU A 220 43.99 -0.89 -24.77
CA LEU A 220 43.87 -2.34 -24.69
C LEU A 220 42.39 -2.70 -24.95
N TRP A 221 42.14 -3.33 -26.07
CA TRP A 221 40.90 -3.97 -26.40
C TRP A 221 40.94 -5.41 -25.88
N ASN A 222 40.20 -5.74 -24.85
CA ASN A 222 40.02 -7.12 -24.42
C ASN A 222 38.57 -7.52 -24.70
N ALA A 223 38.39 -8.44 -25.66
CA ALA A 223 37.17 -9.21 -25.80
C ALA A 223 37.35 -10.49 -24.97
N ILE A 224 36.61 -10.62 -23.90
CA ILE A 224 36.60 -11.84 -23.11
C ILE A 224 35.23 -12.49 -23.34
N GLY A 225 35.25 -13.69 -23.91
CA GLY A 225 34.09 -14.55 -24.07
C GLY A 225 33.76 -15.30 -22.76
#